data_236e4598e99a0dd4bf6c2cddf83fe2dd
#
_entry.id   236e4598e99a0dd4bf6c2cddf83fe2dd
#
_cell.length_a   1.000
_cell.length_b   1.000
_cell.length_c   1.000
_cell.angle_alpha   90.00
_cell.angle_beta   90.00
_cell.angle_gamma   90.00
#
_symmetry.space_group_name_H-M   'P 1'
#
loop_
_entity.id
_entity.type
_entity.pdbx_description
1 polymer ?
#
loop_
_entity_poly.entity_id
_entity_poly.type
_entity_poly.pdbx_seq_one_letter_code
_entity_poly.pdbx_strand_id
1 'polypeptide(L)'
;MRRSALYSRSTPHPGSTLPAPHADAAGPATEPAIAPRPPWKQRLRGFATSARALWLAIGLLTLALGFTLTLALRPAARPLTQEAIDAAVLNTLENTPLPSPAARAAALVSPSVVRVTGYRNAPKPGADEIEHGVGTGVVIVDKGVILTNLHVVQTADTIKVVFADGLETTASITGAQPENDLAVLQAHKIPDDLIPATMRSTHDLQPGDQVVAVGFPFGIGPSVSAGVVSGLKRSFRSPESQQSIENLIQFDAAANPGNSGGPLVTMDGQVVGIVTAILNPTPARTFIGIGFAVPIENAASAVGLHPF
;
A
#
# COMPACT_ATOMS: atom_id res chain seq x y z
N MET A 1 -1.73 27.05 3.29
CA MET A 1 -2.31 28.06 2.37
C MET A 1 -3.80 28.21 2.65
N ARG A 2 -4.25 29.44 2.84
CA ARG A 2 -5.54 29.85 3.41
C ARG A 2 -6.70 29.63 2.44
N ARG A 3 -7.81 29.09 2.92
CA ARG A 3 -9.09 29.05 2.20
C ARG A 3 -9.83 30.36 2.40
N SER A 4 -10.22 31.01 1.32
CA SER A 4 -11.03 32.22 1.28
C SER A 4 -12.51 31.86 1.28
N ALA A 5 -13.26 32.47 2.18
CA ALA A 5 -14.71 32.45 2.20
C ALA A 5 -15.23 33.63 1.38
N LEU A 6 -16.18 33.37 0.48
CA LEU A 6 -16.91 34.40 -0.26
C LEU A 6 -18.26 34.65 0.41
N TYR A 7 -18.40 35.83 0.99
CA TYR A 7 -19.65 36.41 1.45
C TYR A 7 -20.20 37.33 0.34
N SER A 8 -21.45 37.10 -0.05
CA SER A 8 -22.20 38.04 -0.89
C SER A 8 -23.20 38.79 -0.03
N ARG A 9 -23.04 40.12 0.09
CA ARG A 9 -24.00 41.09 0.63
C ARG A 9 -24.76 41.74 -0.52
N SER A 10 -26.07 41.76 -0.48
CA SER A 10 -26.89 42.66 -1.26
C SER A 10 -27.46 43.76 -0.37
N THR A 11 -27.17 44.98 -0.75
CA THR A 11 -27.64 46.22 -0.14
C THR A 11 -28.95 46.72 -0.80
N PRO A 12 -29.80 47.46 -0.08
CA PRO A 12 -30.99 48.04 -0.64
C PRO A 12 -30.76 49.45 -1.14
N HIS A 13 -31.59 49.91 -2.06
CA HIS A 13 -31.57 51.27 -2.51
C HIS A 13 -32.96 51.92 -2.37
N PRO A 14 -33.02 53.25 -2.06
CA PRO A 14 -34.21 53.94 -1.67
C PRO A 14 -34.76 54.91 -2.71
N GLY A 15 -35.97 55.38 -2.48
CA GLY A 15 -36.36 56.73 -2.78
C GLY A 15 -37.24 56.94 -4.00
N SER A 16 -38.35 57.50 -3.79
CA SER A 16 -38.74 58.89 -4.04
C SER A 16 -40.26 59.08 -4.21
N THR A 17 -40.77 59.86 -3.34
CA THR A 17 -41.43 61.12 -3.47
C THR A 17 -42.92 61.14 -3.86
N LEU A 18 -43.66 61.69 -2.93
CA LEU A 18 -45.01 62.22 -2.94
C LEU A 18 -45.20 63.32 -4.03
N PRO A 19 -46.45 63.68 -4.43
CA PRO A 19 -47.23 64.63 -3.65
C PRO A 19 -48.76 64.42 -3.58
N ALA A 20 -49.35 65.03 -2.54
CA ALA A 20 -50.76 65.33 -2.38
C ALA A 20 -51.04 66.74 -3.04
N PRO A 21 -52.20 67.35 -2.99
CA PRO A 21 -53.56 66.98 -2.55
C PRO A 21 -54.66 67.40 -3.54
N HIS A 22 -55.92 67.06 -3.30
CA HIS A 22 -57.07 68.02 -3.33
C HIS A 22 -58.36 67.38 -2.79
N ALA A 23 -59.02 68.19 -1.99
CA ALA A 23 -60.32 67.98 -1.40
C ALA A 23 -61.47 68.14 -2.38
N ASP A 24 -62.57 67.46 -2.19
CA ASP A 24 -63.89 68.13 -1.97
C ASP A 24 -65.01 67.08 -1.74
N ALA A 25 -65.66 67.33 -0.70
CA ALA A 25 -67.11 67.42 -0.33
C ALA A 25 -68.15 66.41 -0.85
N ALA A 26 -68.88 65.95 0.08
CA ALA A 26 -70.36 65.94 0.19
C ALA A 26 -71.05 64.57 0.30
N GLY A 27 -71.73 64.38 1.39
CA GLY A 27 -73.04 63.81 1.52
C GLY A 27 -73.13 62.43 2.26
N PRO A 28 -74.05 62.34 3.25
CA PRO A 28 -74.08 61.14 4.08
C PRO A 28 -74.91 60.02 3.44
N ALA A 29 -74.34 58.85 3.38
CA ALA A 29 -75.08 57.64 3.04
C ALA A 29 -74.97 56.67 4.18
N THR A 30 -76.11 56.26 4.66
CA THR A 30 -76.47 55.30 5.65
C THR A 30 -75.59 54.06 5.70
N GLU A 31 -75.09 53.85 6.89
CA GLU A 31 -74.33 52.69 7.33
C GLU A 31 -75.21 51.40 7.34
N PRO A 32 -74.84 50.31 6.66
CA PRO A 32 -75.48 49.03 6.91
C PRO A 32 -74.87 48.39 8.16
N ALA A 33 -75.73 48.04 9.11
CA ALA A 33 -75.37 47.40 10.35
C ALA A 33 -74.52 46.14 10.11
N ILE A 34 -73.27 46.15 10.58
CA ILE A 34 -72.38 44.96 10.59
C ILE A 34 -72.87 44.02 11.68
N ALA A 35 -73.41 42.87 11.27
CA ALA A 35 -73.76 41.79 12.18
C ALA A 35 -72.52 41.32 12.95
N PRO A 36 -72.61 41.09 14.26
CA PRO A 36 -71.46 40.67 15.06
C PRO A 36 -70.98 39.31 14.61
N ARG A 37 -69.71 39.22 14.25
CA ARG A 37 -69.01 37.95 13.91
C ARG A 37 -69.02 37.06 15.15
N PRO A 38 -69.47 35.80 15.09
CA PRO A 38 -69.44 34.94 16.24
C PRO A 38 -68.01 34.70 16.73
N PRO A 39 -67.77 34.63 18.06
CA PRO A 39 -66.45 34.46 18.64
C PRO A 39 -65.82 33.15 18.13
N TRP A 40 -64.54 33.21 17.76
CA TRP A 40 -63.73 32.15 17.19
C TRP A 40 -63.90 30.77 17.89
N LYS A 41 -64.19 30.78 19.22
CA LYS A 41 -64.46 29.58 20.03
C LYS A 41 -65.70 28.81 19.58
N GLN A 42 -66.73 29.45 18.92
CA GLN A 42 -67.88 28.77 18.39
C GLN A 42 -67.64 28.13 17.02
N ARG A 43 -66.68 28.64 16.25
CA ARG A 43 -66.25 28.05 14.98
C ARG A 43 -65.46 26.74 15.21
N LEU A 44 -64.70 26.69 16.27
CA LEU A 44 -63.94 25.47 16.65
C LEU A 44 -64.84 24.35 17.14
N ARG A 45 -65.96 24.68 17.84
CA ARG A 45 -66.95 23.66 18.30
C ARG A 45 -67.72 23.03 17.16
N GLY A 46 -68.04 23.77 16.09
CA GLY A 46 -68.72 23.23 14.92
C GLY A 46 -67.81 22.34 14.04
N PHE A 47 -66.54 22.59 14.07
CA PHE A 47 -65.58 21.76 13.34
C PHE A 47 -65.34 20.42 14.06
N ALA A 48 -65.30 20.44 15.39
CA ALA A 48 -65.03 19.24 16.19
C ALA A 48 -66.17 18.20 16.14
N THR A 49 -67.39 18.62 15.82
CA THR A 49 -68.59 17.72 15.72
C THR A 49 -68.93 17.28 14.31
N SER A 50 -68.15 17.73 13.30
CA SER A 50 -68.41 17.30 11.93
C SER A 50 -67.83 15.89 11.68
N ALA A 51 -68.59 15.02 11.06
CA ALA A 51 -68.16 13.67 10.69
C ALA A 51 -66.82 13.68 9.91
N ARG A 52 -66.55 14.75 9.12
CA ARG A 52 -65.29 14.95 8.40
C ARG A 52 -64.08 15.19 9.32
N ALA A 53 -64.25 15.95 10.39
CA ALA A 53 -63.22 16.18 11.38
C ALA A 53 -62.87 14.90 12.14
N LEU A 54 -63.88 14.08 12.44
CA LEU A 54 -63.70 12.80 13.10
C LEU A 54 -62.88 11.83 12.23
N TRP A 55 -63.23 11.75 10.91
CA TRP A 55 -62.49 10.91 9.96
C TRP A 55 -61.04 11.39 9.77
N LEU A 56 -60.81 12.70 9.73
CA LEU A 56 -59.45 13.25 9.69
C LEU A 56 -58.64 12.91 10.93
N ALA A 57 -59.24 13.02 12.12
CA ALA A 57 -58.62 12.65 13.38
C ALA A 57 -58.27 11.17 13.44
N ILE A 58 -59.17 10.30 13.02
CA ILE A 58 -58.93 8.85 12.90
C ILE A 58 -57.79 8.55 11.92
N GLY A 59 -57.82 9.19 10.72
CA GLY A 59 -56.76 9.04 9.73
C GLY A 59 -55.38 9.47 10.25
N LEU A 60 -55.31 10.58 10.99
CA LEU A 60 -54.08 11.08 11.64
C LEU A 60 -53.57 10.14 12.74
N LEU A 61 -54.55 9.62 13.53
CA LEU A 61 -54.20 8.67 14.61
C LEU A 61 -53.69 7.33 14.08
N THR A 62 -54.32 6.81 13.02
CA THR A 62 -53.85 5.58 12.36
C THR A 62 -52.48 5.77 11.70
N LEU A 63 -52.22 6.94 11.11
CA LEU A 63 -50.93 7.28 10.52
C LEU A 63 -49.83 7.41 11.60
N ALA A 64 -50.17 8.06 12.71
CA ALA A 64 -49.26 8.18 13.88
C ALA A 64 -49.00 6.81 14.51
N LEU A 65 -50.06 5.97 14.64
CA LEU A 65 -49.89 4.60 15.16
C LEU A 65 -49.04 3.74 14.21
N GLY A 66 -49.26 3.82 12.89
CA GLY A 66 -48.44 3.15 11.90
C GLY A 66 -46.98 3.58 11.94
N PHE A 67 -46.74 4.90 12.12
CA PHE A 67 -45.39 5.44 12.23
C PHE A 67 -44.69 5.00 13.54
N THR A 68 -45.40 5.04 14.66
CA THR A 68 -44.83 4.56 15.95
C THR A 68 -44.58 3.05 15.92
N LEU A 69 -45.45 2.28 15.28
CA LEU A 69 -45.30 0.85 15.12
C LEU A 69 -44.08 0.53 14.24
N THR A 70 -43.87 1.26 13.14
CA THR A 70 -42.70 1.08 12.29
C THR A 70 -41.40 1.46 13.00
N LEU A 71 -41.42 2.47 13.87
CA LEU A 71 -40.28 2.83 14.73
C LEU A 71 -40.02 1.76 15.80
N ALA A 72 -41.09 1.24 16.42
CA ALA A 72 -40.99 0.21 17.47
C ALA A 72 -40.54 -1.16 16.91
N LEU A 73 -40.94 -1.47 15.68
CA LEU A 73 -40.56 -2.71 14.99
C LEU A 73 -39.20 -2.61 14.25
N ARG A 74 -38.58 -1.43 14.21
CA ARG A 74 -37.20 -1.34 13.71
C ARG A 74 -36.31 -2.19 14.63
N PRO A 75 -35.59 -3.19 14.06
CA PRO A 75 -34.65 -3.93 14.88
C PRO A 75 -33.63 -2.92 15.45
N ALA A 76 -33.61 -2.80 16.76
CA ALA A 76 -32.58 -2.00 17.44
C ALA A 76 -31.22 -2.53 16.97
N ALA A 77 -30.35 -1.65 16.50
CA ALA A 77 -28.98 -2.01 16.20
C ALA A 77 -28.42 -2.72 17.43
N ARG A 78 -28.14 -4.01 17.31
CA ARG A 78 -27.59 -4.78 18.44
C ARG A 78 -26.28 -4.08 18.83
N PRO A 79 -26.10 -3.65 20.10
CA PRO A 79 -24.83 -3.13 20.55
C PRO A 79 -23.78 -4.20 20.29
N LEU A 80 -22.66 -3.83 19.65
CA LEU A 80 -21.52 -4.71 19.48
C LEU A 80 -20.98 -5.02 20.87
N THR A 81 -21.28 -6.21 21.39
CA THR A 81 -20.70 -6.71 22.63
C THR A 81 -19.33 -7.30 22.34
N GLN A 82 -18.44 -7.32 23.33
CA GLN A 82 -17.14 -7.98 23.21
C GLN A 82 -17.30 -9.44 22.78
N GLU A 83 -18.26 -10.16 23.34
CA GLU A 83 -18.56 -11.55 22.97
C GLU A 83 -18.94 -11.70 21.49
N ALA A 84 -19.71 -10.77 20.93
CA ALA A 84 -20.09 -10.79 19.52
C ALA A 84 -18.89 -10.52 18.61
N ILE A 85 -17.97 -9.66 19.03
CA ILE A 85 -16.71 -9.39 18.31
C ILE A 85 -15.83 -10.64 18.37
N ASP A 86 -15.64 -11.23 19.56
CA ASP A 86 -14.82 -12.41 19.74
C ASP A 86 -15.36 -13.60 18.94
N ALA A 87 -16.68 -13.82 18.95
CA ALA A 87 -17.33 -14.85 18.15
C ALA A 87 -17.16 -14.63 16.65
N ALA A 88 -17.26 -13.37 16.17
CA ALA A 88 -17.05 -13.05 14.77
C ALA A 88 -15.57 -13.27 14.35
N VAL A 89 -14.62 -12.89 15.21
CA VAL A 89 -13.19 -13.10 14.99
C VAL A 89 -12.88 -14.58 14.94
N LEU A 90 -13.35 -15.37 15.91
CA LEU A 90 -13.14 -16.81 15.94
C LEU A 90 -13.74 -17.47 14.69
N ASN A 91 -14.98 -17.14 14.34
CA ASN A 91 -15.61 -17.66 13.12
C ASN A 91 -14.83 -17.33 11.85
N THR A 92 -14.28 -16.12 11.77
CA THR A 92 -13.44 -15.70 10.62
C THR A 92 -12.14 -16.51 10.59
N LEU A 93 -11.48 -16.67 11.73
CA LEU A 93 -10.21 -17.43 11.83
C LEU A 93 -10.39 -18.92 11.53
N GLU A 94 -11.53 -19.51 11.90
CA GLU A 94 -11.82 -20.93 11.67
C GLU A 94 -12.26 -21.21 10.22
N ASN A 95 -13.00 -20.29 9.60
CA ASN A 95 -13.67 -20.54 8.31
C ASN A 95 -13.05 -19.79 7.12
N THR A 96 -12.14 -18.84 7.35
CA THR A 96 -11.49 -18.08 6.29
C THR A 96 -9.98 -18.29 6.35
N PRO A 97 -9.37 -18.98 5.38
CA PRO A 97 -7.92 -19.09 5.32
C PRO A 97 -7.30 -17.69 5.16
N LEU A 98 -6.53 -17.27 6.14
CA LEU A 98 -5.79 -16.02 6.07
C LEU A 98 -4.70 -16.10 4.98
N PRO A 99 -4.52 -15.08 4.14
CA PRO A 99 -3.41 -15.06 3.20
C PRO A 99 -2.08 -15.21 3.94
N SER A 100 -1.20 -16.07 3.41
CA SER A 100 0.15 -16.23 3.98
C SER A 100 0.87 -14.87 4.05
N PRO A 101 1.41 -14.46 5.21
CA PRO A 101 2.20 -13.24 5.32
C PRO A 101 3.38 -13.24 4.34
N ALA A 102 4.06 -14.40 4.18
CA ALA A 102 5.15 -14.56 3.24
C ALA A 102 4.72 -14.37 1.78
N ALA A 103 3.53 -14.86 1.40
CA ALA A 103 3.00 -14.65 0.05
C ALA A 103 2.69 -13.18 -0.21
N ARG A 104 2.18 -12.45 0.79
CA ARG A 104 1.94 -10.99 0.69
C ARG A 104 3.26 -10.23 0.56
N ALA A 105 4.24 -10.54 1.39
CA ALA A 105 5.57 -9.94 1.34
C ALA A 105 6.21 -10.14 -0.04
N ALA A 106 6.17 -11.35 -0.56
CA ALA A 106 6.67 -11.68 -1.89
C ALA A 106 5.92 -10.90 -2.99
N ALA A 107 4.59 -10.81 -2.93
CA ALA A 107 3.79 -10.06 -3.90
C ALA A 107 4.15 -8.57 -3.92
N LEU A 108 4.47 -7.99 -2.76
CA LEU A 108 4.86 -6.57 -2.64
C LEU A 108 6.23 -6.30 -3.26
N VAL A 109 7.21 -7.19 -3.07
CA VAL A 109 8.57 -6.96 -3.55
C VAL A 109 8.81 -7.49 -4.96
N SER A 110 8.06 -8.48 -5.44
CA SER A 110 8.28 -9.12 -6.75
C SER A 110 8.34 -8.16 -7.95
N PRO A 111 7.54 -7.07 -8.01
CA PRO A 111 7.65 -6.12 -9.11
C PRO A 111 9.02 -5.43 -9.20
N SER A 112 9.75 -5.37 -8.09
CA SER A 112 11.08 -4.77 -8.01
C SER A 112 12.22 -5.78 -8.21
N VAL A 113 11.91 -7.08 -8.31
CA VAL A 113 12.91 -8.14 -8.40
C VAL A 113 13.19 -8.44 -9.87
N VAL A 114 14.46 -8.44 -10.22
CA VAL A 114 14.92 -8.67 -11.59
C VAL A 114 15.88 -9.85 -11.66
N ARG A 115 15.86 -10.59 -12.78
CA ARG A 115 16.90 -11.56 -13.07
C ARG A 115 18.09 -10.83 -13.69
N VAL A 116 19.28 -11.09 -13.16
CA VAL A 116 20.55 -10.54 -13.66
C VAL A 116 21.38 -11.68 -14.21
N THR A 117 21.84 -11.52 -15.46
CA THR A 117 22.68 -12.51 -16.13
C THR A 117 23.91 -11.83 -16.69
N GLY A 118 25.08 -12.32 -16.29
CA GLY A 118 26.35 -11.92 -16.85
C GLY A 118 26.76 -12.84 -18.04
N TYR A 119 27.15 -12.24 -19.14
CA TYR A 119 27.62 -12.94 -20.34
C TYR A 119 29.08 -12.61 -20.60
N ARG A 120 29.80 -13.57 -21.11
CA ARG A 120 31.15 -13.40 -21.66
C ARG A 120 31.13 -13.58 -23.17
N ASN A 121 31.96 -12.80 -23.85
CA ASN A 121 32.18 -12.95 -25.26
C ASN A 121 32.77 -14.33 -25.55
N ALA A 122 32.27 -14.97 -26.58
CA ALA A 122 32.82 -16.25 -27.01
C ALA A 122 34.26 -16.07 -27.49
N PRO A 123 35.13 -17.08 -27.26
CA PRO A 123 36.52 -17.01 -27.71
C PRO A 123 36.68 -16.96 -29.24
N LYS A 124 35.65 -17.36 -30.01
CA LYS A 124 35.66 -17.36 -31.49
C LYS A 124 34.75 -16.25 -31.99
N PRO A 125 35.21 -15.42 -32.97
CA PRO A 125 34.36 -14.43 -33.61
C PRO A 125 33.11 -15.09 -34.25
N GLY A 126 31.92 -14.58 -33.95
CA GLY A 126 30.65 -15.07 -34.49
C GLY A 126 30.01 -16.25 -33.73
N ALA A 127 30.59 -16.68 -32.62
CA ALA A 127 29.91 -17.59 -31.70
C ALA A 127 29.04 -16.81 -30.67
N ASP A 128 28.00 -17.46 -30.18
CA ASP A 128 27.08 -16.86 -29.18
C ASP A 128 27.79 -16.53 -27.87
N GLU A 129 27.32 -15.49 -27.19
CA GLU A 129 27.76 -15.13 -25.83
C GLU A 129 27.54 -16.31 -24.87
N ILE A 130 28.51 -16.55 -24.00
CA ILE A 130 28.43 -17.63 -23.00
C ILE A 130 27.90 -17.06 -21.69
N GLU A 131 26.81 -17.63 -21.23
CA GLU A 131 26.29 -17.32 -19.88
C GLU A 131 27.34 -17.70 -18.83
N HIS A 132 27.74 -16.71 -18.01
CA HIS A 132 28.80 -16.88 -17.03
C HIS A 132 28.29 -16.88 -15.60
N GLY A 133 27.24 -16.11 -15.31
CA GLY A 133 26.65 -16.01 -13.99
C GLY A 133 25.18 -15.64 -14.07
N VAL A 134 24.37 -16.33 -13.26
CA VAL A 134 22.96 -15.97 -13.06
C VAL A 134 22.79 -15.57 -11.60
N GLY A 135 22.12 -14.46 -11.40
CA GLY A 135 21.77 -13.95 -10.09
C GLY A 135 20.44 -13.20 -10.12
N THR A 136 20.19 -12.55 -9.04
CA THR A 136 19.02 -11.71 -8.83
C THR A 136 19.48 -10.28 -8.61
N GLY A 137 18.61 -9.31 -8.89
CA GLY A 137 18.80 -7.91 -8.51
C GLY A 137 17.51 -7.36 -7.94
N VAL A 138 17.62 -6.24 -7.26
CA VAL A 138 16.48 -5.50 -6.75
C VAL A 138 16.53 -4.05 -7.20
N VAL A 139 15.45 -3.57 -7.82
CA VAL A 139 15.29 -2.17 -8.22
C VAL A 139 15.09 -1.33 -6.97
N ILE A 140 15.92 -0.31 -6.77
CA ILE A 140 15.87 0.56 -5.58
C ILE A 140 15.49 2.00 -5.91
N VAL A 141 15.52 2.37 -7.19
CA VAL A 141 15.09 3.69 -7.68
C VAL A 141 14.29 3.50 -8.96
N ASP A 142 13.23 4.26 -9.13
CA ASP A 142 12.35 4.27 -10.31
C ASP A 142 13.03 4.60 -11.64
N LYS A 143 14.28 5.05 -11.60
CA LYS A 143 15.13 5.30 -12.78
C LYS A 143 15.94 4.06 -13.22
N GLY A 144 15.63 2.89 -12.69
CA GLY A 144 16.30 1.63 -13.09
C GLY A 144 17.65 1.41 -12.44
N VAL A 145 17.86 1.97 -11.25
CA VAL A 145 19.01 1.63 -10.41
C VAL A 145 18.73 0.32 -9.68
N ILE A 146 19.64 -0.66 -9.86
CA ILE A 146 19.47 -2.02 -9.37
C ILE A 146 20.66 -2.38 -8.48
N LEU A 147 20.37 -2.96 -7.32
CA LEU A 147 21.37 -3.62 -6.47
C LEU A 147 21.47 -5.11 -6.84
N THR A 148 22.67 -5.62 -6.89
CA THR A 148 22.97 -7.05 -7.03
C THR A 148 24.30 -7.37 -6.35
N ASN A 149 24.76 -8.63 -6.39
CA ASN A 149 26.08 -8.96 -5.92
C ASN A 149 27.15 -8.71 -7.00
N LEU A 150 28.34 -8.31 -6.55
CA LEU A 150 29.47 -8.05 -7.42
C LEU A 150 29.93 -9.33 -8.14
N HIS A 151 30.00 -10.47 -7.44
CA HIS A 151 30.43 -11.74 -8.02
C HIS A 151 29.53 -12.22 -9.18
N VAL A 152 28.26 -11.76 -9.27
CA VAL A 152 27.35 -12.09 -10.37
C VAL A 152 27.79 -11.40 -11.67
N VAL A 153 28.36 -10.20 -11.59
CA VAL A 153 28.57 -9.30 -12.74
C VAL A 153 30.02 -8.92 -13.00
N GLN A 154 30.94 -9.09 -12.02
CA GLN A 154 32.32 -8.55 -12.09
C GLN A 154 33.15 -9.04 -13.26
N THR A 155 32.83 -10.22 -13.80
CA THR A 155 33.60 -10.83 -14.90
C THR A 155 32.83 -10.91 -16.22
N ALA A 156 31.67 -10.27 -16.26
CA ALA A 156 30.81 -10.23 -17.44
C ALA A 156 31.28 -9.12 -18.40
N ASP A 157 31.30 -9.43 -19.70
CA ASP A 157 31.47 -8.44 -20.75
C ASP A 157 30.15 -7.71 -21.05
N THR A 158 29.04 -8.44 -20.96
CA THR A 158 27.68 -7.93 -21.14
C THR A 158 26.82 -8.34 -19.95
N ILE A 159 26.06 -7.41 -19.38
CA ILE A 159 25.08 -7.67 -18.30
C ILE A 159 23.69 -7.49 -18.89
N LYS A 160 22.86 -8.52 -18.78
CA LYS A 160 21.42 -8.46 -19.13
C LYS A 160 20.56 -8.52 -17.90
N VAL A 161 19.47 -7.76 -17.92
CA VAL A 161 18.49 -7.69 -16.84
C VAL A 161 17.12 -7.97 -17.43
N VAL A 162 16.35 -8.83 -16.77
CA VAL A 162 14.95 -9.10 -17.11
C VAL A 162 14.07 -8.64 -15.96
N PHE A 163 13.20 -7.68 -16.23
CA PHE A 163 12.24 -7.14 -15.28
C PHE A 163 11.05 -8.07 -15.07
N ALA A 164 10.23 -7.76 -14.05
CA ALA A 164 9.07 -8.58 -13.69
C ALA A 164 8.00 -8.67 -14.80
N ASP A 165 7.88 -7.65 -15.65
CA ASP A 165 6.99 -7.61 -16.81
C ASP A 165 7.54 -8.39 -18.04
N GLY A 166 8.78 -8.89 -17.93
CA GLY A 166 9.48 -9.61 -19.01
C GLY A 166 10.34 -8.72 -19.90
N LEU A 167 10.40 -7.40 -19.67
CA LEU A 167 11.29 -6.50 -20.41
C LEU A 167 12.74 -6.93 -20.18
N GLU A 168 13.45 -7.28 -21.27
CA GLU A 168 14.88 -7.55 -21.26
C GLU A 168 15.66 -6.32 -21.73
N THR A 169 16.72 -5.99 -21.01
CA THR A 169 17.62 -4.88 -21.37
C THR A 169 19.04 -5.18 -20.90
N THR A 170 19.99 -4.43 -21.44
CA THR A 170 21.36 -4.40 -20.92
C THR A 170 21.48 -3.41 -19.77
N ALA A 171 22.49 -3.61 -18.93
CA ALA A 171 22.82 -2.73 -17.82
C ALA A 171 24.33 -2.48 -17.74
N SER A 172 24.70 -1.35 -17.14
CA SER A 172 26.09 -0.97 -16.83
C SER A 172 26.33 -0.92 -15.34
N ILE A 173 27.51 -1.32 -14.89
CA ILE A 173 27.94 -1.15 -13.50
C ILE A 173 28.25 0.34 -13.28
N THR A 174 27.57 0.97 -12.32
CA THR A 174 27.77 2.37 -11.94
C THR A 174 28.44 2.52 -10.58
N GLY A 175 28.48 1.46 -9.79
CA GLY A 175 29.15 1.41 -8.50
C GLY A 175 29.45 -0.02 -8.08
N ALA A 176 30.48 -0.18 -7.26
CA ALA A 176 30.85 -1.47 -6.68
C ALA A 176 31.43 -1.27 -5.28
N GLN A 177 31.09 -2.17 -4.38
CA GLN A 177 31.68 -2.31 -3.03
C GLN A 177 32.20 -3.74 -2.88
N PRO A 178 33.44 -4.00 -3.25
CA PRO A 178 34.03 -5.35 -3.15
C PRO A 178 33.99 -5.90 -1.74
N GLU A 179 34.20 -5.08 -0.73
CA GLU A 179 34.19 -5.47 0.71
C GLU A 179 32.85 -6.05 1.17
N ASN A 180 31.73 -5.65 0.53
CA ASN A 180 30.40 -6.14 0.79
C ASN A 180 29.84 -7.06 -0.31
N ASP A 181 30.67 -7.38 -1.32
CA ASP A 181 30.22 -8.12 -2.51
C ASP A 181 28.98 -7.49 -3.18
N LEU A 182 28.90 -6.17 -3.25
CA LEU A 182 27.78 -5.44 -3.84
C LEU A 182 28.16 -4.75 -5.14
N ALA A 183 27.24 -4.73 -6.08
CA ALA A 183 27.29 -3.94 -7.31
C ALA A 183 25.99 -3.15 -7.50
N VAL A 184 26.14 -1.96 -8.05
CA VAL A 184 25.06 -1.08 -8.49
C VAL A 184 25.02 -1.09 -10.01
N LEU A 185 23.87 -1.40 -10.56
CA LEU A 185 23.65 -1.40 -12.00
C LEU A 185 22.70 -0.28 -12.40
N GLN A 186 22.93 0.28 -13.57
CA GLN A 186 21.98 1.15 -14.27
C GLN A 186 21.45 0.41 -15.49
N ALA A 187 20.16 0.13 -15.49
CA ALA A 187 19.46 -0.43 -16.66
C ALA A 187 19.37 0.61 -17.78
N HIS A 188 19.57 0.21 -19.05
CA HIS A 188 19.52 1.12 -20.19
C HIS A 188 18.09 1.37 -20.68
N LYS A 189 17.17 0.44 -20.41
CA LYS A 189 15.73 0.60 -20.62
C LYS A 189 14.99 0.13 -19.39
N ILE A 190 13.86 0.73 -19.10
CA ILE A 190 13.02 0.41 -17.92
C ILE A 190 11.56 0.30 -18.35
N PRO A 191 10.73 -0.48 -17.64
CA PRO A 191 9.28 -0.44 -17.78
C PRO A 191 8.72 0.94 -17.45
N ASP A 192 7.59 1.30 -18.05
CA ASP A 192 6.92 2.60 -17.81
C ASP A 192 6.37 2.71 -16.39
N ASP A 193 6.00 1.58 -15.77
CA ASP A 193 5.43 1.45 -14.44
C ASP A 193 6.39 0.78 -13.45
N LEU A 194 7.68 1.03 -13.59
CA LEU A 194 8.71 0.44 -12.73
C LEU A 194 8.50 0.81 -11.26
N ILE A 195 8.36 -0.20 -10.42
CA ILE A 195 8.15 -0.04 -8.98
C ILE A 195 9.46 -0.36 -8.24
N PRO A 196 10.09 0.61 -7.55
CA PRO A 196 11.25 0.34 -6.71
C PRO A 196 10.85 -0.33 -5.40
N ALA A 197 11.73 -1.15 -4.86
CA ALA A 197 11.53 -1.79 -3.56
C ALA A 197 11.60 -0.78 -2.42
N THR A 198 10.76 -0.98 -1.41
CA THR A 198 10.86 -0.23 -0.16
C THR A 198 11.95 -0.82 0.71
N MET A 199 12.88 0.01 1.14
CA MET A 199 13.97 -0.38 2.03
C MET A 199 13.61 -0.04 3.49
N ARG A 200 14.09 -0.86 4.44
CA ARG A 200 13.87 -0.66 5.88
C ARG A 200 15.17 -0.87 6.65
N SER A 201 15.46 0.03 7.61
CA SER A 201 16.58 -0.14 8.51
C SER A 201 16.54 -1.46 9.29
N THR A 202 17.74 -2.01 9.53
CA THR A 202 17.92 -3.26 10.28
C THR A 202 18.14 -3.03 11.77
N HIS A 203 18.05 -1.78 12.27
CA HIS A 203 18.40 -1.42 13.65
C HIS A 203 17.55 -2.16 14.71
N ASP A 204 16.30 -2.48 14.40
CA ASP A 204 15.35 -3.17 15.26
C ASP A 204 15.18 -4.66 14.91
N LEU A 205 15.92 -5.15 13.90
CA LEU A 205 15.86 -6.55 13.48
C LEU A 205 16.44 -7.46 14.56
N GLN A 206 15.75 -8.57 14.83
CA GLN A 206 16.12 -9.50 15.88
C GLN A 206 16.18 -10.95 15.36
N PRO A 207 17.02 -11.82 15.95
CA PRO A 207 16.93 -13.25 15.71
C PRO A 207 15.52 -13.78 16.07
N GLY A 208 14.93 -14.57 15.14
CA GLY A 208 13.56 -15.06 15.24
C GLY A 208 12.57 -14.26 14.39
N ASP A 209 12.92 -13.05 13.92
CA ASP A 209 12.06 -12.28 13.01
C ASP A 209 11.88 -13.04 11.70
N GLN A 210 10.63 -13.09 11.22
CA GLN A 210 10.30 -13.76 9.98
C GLN A 210 10.78 -12.94 8.78
N VAL A 211 11.40 -13.62 7.82
CA VAL A 211 11.91 -13.04 6.58
C VAL A 211 11.56 -13.89 5.37
N VAL A 212 11.57 -13.26 4.22
CA VAL A 212 11.34 -13.90 2.92
C VAL A 212 12.51 -13.56 2.00
N ALA A 213 13.08 -14.57 1.35
CA ALA A 213 14.03 -14.40 0.27
C ALA A 213 13.32 -14.60 -1.08
N VAL A 214 13.57 -13.69 -2.02
CA VAL A 214 13.00 -13.74 -3.37
C VAL A 214 14.14 -13.68 -4.39
N GLY A 215 14.11 -14.57 -5.40
CA GLY A 215 15.15 -14.58 -6.40
C GLY A 215 14.95 -15.61 -7.51
N PHE A 216 15.99 -15.84 -8.28
CA PHE A 216 15.98 -16.74 -9.43
C PHE A 216 16.97 -17.90 -9.24
N PRO A 217 16.73 -18.82 -8.29
CA PRO A 217 17.60 -19.96 -8.07
C PRO A 217 17.75 -20.77 -9.36
N PHE A 218 18.99 -21.01 -9.79
CA PHE A 218 19.31 -21.67 -11.06
C PHE A 218 18.65 -21.05 -12.28
N GLY A 219 18.36 -19.73 -12.25
CA GLY A 219 17.65 -19.02 -13.30
C GLY A 219 16.14 -19.26 -13.34
N ILE A 220 15.60 -20.05 -12.40
CA ILE A 220 14.17 -20.38 -12.30
C ILE A 220 13.51 -19.38 -11.35
N GLY A 221 12.41 -18.80 -11.74
CA GLY A 221 11.68 -17.94 -10.82
C GLY A 221 10.88 -16.82 -11.48
N PRO A 222 10.46 -15.83 -10.66
CA PRO A 222 10.91 -15.65 -9.28
C PRO A 222 10.46 -16.76 -8.35
N SER A 223 11.36 -17.21 -7.48
CA SER A 223 11.10 -18.19 -6.43
C SER A 223 11.09 -17.50 -5.06
N VAL A 224 10.21 -17.98 -4.17
CA VAL A 224 9.97 -17.40 -2.86
C VAL A 224 10.26 -18.45 -1.79
N SER A 225 11.05 -18.10 -0.78
CA SER A 225 11.28 -18.93 0.39
C SER A 225 11.13 -18.10 1.66
N ALA A 226 10.47 -18.66 2.68
CA ALA A 226 10.28 -18.02 3.98
C ALA A 226 11.11 -18.73 5.05
N GLY A 227 11.59 -17.97 6.01
CA GLY A 227 12.35 -18.42 7.15
C GLY A 227 12.44 -17.36 8.22
N VAL A 228 13.48 -17.44 9.05
CA VAL A 228 13.73 -16.46 10.12
C VAL A 228 15.17 -15.92 10.06
N VAL A 229 15.37 -14.77 10.66
CA VAL A 229 16.69 -14.28 11.01
C VAL A 229 17.27 -15.22 12.05
N SER A 230 18.34 -15.93 11.72
CA SER A 230 19.02 -16.86 12.65
C SER A 230 20.09 -16.15 13.50
N GLY A 231 20.56 -14.98 13.05
CA GLY A 231 21.56 -14.20 13.77
C GLY A 231 21.97 -12.94 13.02
N LEU A 232 22.60 -12.03 13.76
CA LEU A 232 23.07 -10.76 13.26
C LEU A 232 24.57 -10.61 13.49
N LYS A 233 25.17 -9.64 12.77
CA LYS A 233 26.60 -9.29 12.89
C LYS A 233 27.52 -10.51 12.68
N ARG A 234 27.16 -11.36 11.71
CA ARG A 234 27.94 -12.52 11.34
C ARG A 234 29.07 -12.13 10.39
N SER A 235 30.13 -12.92 10.39
CA SER A 235 31.19 -12.86 9.39
C SER A 235 31.21 -14.15 8.59
N PHE A 236 31.44 -14.04 7.30
CA PHE A 236 31.56 -15.18 6.37
C PHE A 236 32.79 -14.97 5.51
N ARG A 237 33.63 -16.00 5.42
CA ARG A 237 34.77 -16.04 4.52
C ARG A 237 34.42 -16.87 3.29
N SER A 238 34.41 -16.24 2.13
CA SER A 238 34.14 -16.94 0.87
C SER A 238 35.27 -17.97 0.60
N PRO A 239 34.94 -19.25 0.40
CA PRO A 239 35.96 -20.26 0.03
C PRO A 239 36.66 -19.95 -1.31
N GLU A 240 35.95 -19.27 -2.21
CA GLU A 240 36.43 -18.99 -3.58
C GLU A 240 37.34 -17.77 -3.63
N SER A 241 36.88 -16.64 -3.12
CA SER A 241 37.62 -15.36 -3.14
C SER A 241 38.56 -15.18 -1.95
N GLN A 242 38.44 -16.04 -0.90
CA GLN A 242 39.12 -15.89 0.40
C GLN A 242 38.80 -14.55 1.10
N GLN A 243 37.85 -13.79 0.57
CA GLN A 243 37.41 -12.52 1.12
C GLN A 243 36.50 -12.77 2.33
N SER A 244 36.70 -11.98 3.40
CA SER A 244 35.81 -11.96 4.56
C SER A 244 34.82 -10.84 4.40
N ILE A 245 33.52 -11.17 4.47
CA ILE A 245 32.44 -10.20 4.52
C ILE A 245 31.92 -10.18 5.97
N GLU A 246 31.78 -9.01 6.54
CA GLU A 246 31.41 -8.81 7.93
C GLU A 246 30.03 -8.19 8.08
N ASN A 247 29.50 -8.16 9.31
CA ASN A 247 28.22 -7.55 9.66
C ASN A 247 27.02 -8.16 8.90
N LEU A 248 27.06 -9.46 8.61
CA LEU A 248 26.01 -10.13 7.83
C LEU A 248 24.80 -10.49 8.71
N ILE A 249 23.63 -10.49 8.09
CA ILE A 249 22.39 -11.11 8.57
C ILE A 249 22.45 -12.59 8.18
N GLN A 250 22.41 -13.48 9.19
CA GLN A 250 22.22 -14.92 8.98
C GLN A 250 20.73 -15.24 8.96
N PHE A 251 20.28 -16.07 8.01
CA PHE A 251 18.89 -16.48 7.88
C PHE A 251 18.80 -17.93 7.40
N ASP A 252 17.62 -18.56 7.55
CA ASP A 252 17.37 -19.96 7.18
C ASP A 252 16.32 -20.14 6.08
N ALA A 253 15.78 -19.07 5.51
CA ALA A 253 14.99 -19.15 4.27
C ALA A 253 15.83 -19.82 3.17
N ALA A 254 15.27 -20.81 2.48
CA ALA A 254 16.04 -21.57 1.49
C ALA A 254 16.63 -20.65 0.40
N ALA A 255 17.95 -20.71 0.28
CA ALA A 255 18.70 -19.94 -0.71
C ALA A 255 19.63 -20.88 -1.50
N ASN A 256 19.69 -20.71 -2.81
CA ASN A 256 20.50 -21.50 -3.71
C ASN A 256 21.25 -20.57 -4.68
N PRO A 257 22.25 -21.08 -5.44
CA PRO A 257 22.88 -20.30 -6.49
C PRO A 257 21.84 -19.66 -7.43
N GLY A 258 21.94 -18.35 -7.62
CA GLY A 258 20.94 -17.55 -8.35
C GLY A 258 20.06 -16.67 -7.43
N ASN A 259 19.95 -16.96 -6.14
CA ASN A 259 19.35 -16.02 -5.18
C ASN A 259 20.28 -14.85 -4.83
N SER A 260 21.58 -14.99 -5.12
CA SER A 260 22.59 -13.94 -4.91
C SER A 260 22.17 -12.63 -5.57
N GLY A 261 22.20 -11.53 -4.84
CA GLY A 261 21.76 -10.20 -5.26
C GLY A 261 20.27 -9.94 -5.06
N GLY A 262 19.49 -10.96 -4.68
CA GLY A 262 18.06 -10.84 -4.39
C GLY A 262 17.78 -10.23 -3.03
N PRO A 263 16.58 -9.67 -2.82
CA PRO A 263 16.19 -9.08 -1.55
C PRO A 263 15.88 -10.14 -0.49
N LEU A 264 16.31 -9.85 0.74
CA LEU A 264 15.78 -10.42 1.97
C LEU A 264 14.80 -9.40 2.53
N VAL A 265 13.53 -9.78 2.68
CA VAL A 265 12.47 -8.84 3.08
C VAL A 265 11.76 -9.28 4.36
N THR A 266 11.18 -8.32 5.07
CA THR A 266 10.26 -8.56 6.18
C THR A 266 8.89 -9.06 5.67
N MET A 267 8.00 -9.48 6.58
CA MET A 267 6.63 -9.88 6.22
C MET A 267 5.77 -8.73 5.64
N ASP A 268 6.25 -7.48 5.76
CA ASP A 268 5.65 -6.30 5.13
C ASP A 268 6.23 -6.00 3.73
N GLY A 269 7.11 -6.87 3.21
CA GLY A 269 7.73 -6.72 1.90
C GLY A 269 8.84 -5.66 1.82
N GLN A 270 9.35 -5.21 2.96
CA GLN A 270 10.42 -4.21 3.02
C GLN A 270 11.80 -4.89 3.03
N VAL A 271 12.71 -4.40 2.20
CA VAL A 271 14.06 -4.95 2.05
C VAL A 271 14.91 -4.60 3.26
N VAL A 272 15.41 -5.60 3.95
CA VAL A 272 16.35 -5.49 5.08
C VAL A 272 17.77 -5.93 4.72
N GLY A 273 17.94 -6.62 3.60
CA GLY A 273 19.27 -7.03 3.15
C GLY A 273 19.29 -7.58 1.73
N ILE A 274 20.49 -7.77 1.21
CA ILE A 274 20.78 -8.38 -0.10
C ILE A 274 21.42 -9.73 0.12
N VAL A 275 20.78 -10.81 -0.35
CA VAL A 275 21.30 -12.19 -0.24
C VAL A 275 22.61 -12.29 -0.98
N THR A 276 23.67 -12.76 -0.31
CA THR A 276 25.01 -12.80 -0.91
C THR A 276 25.65 -14.19 -0.92
N ALA A 277 25.48 -14.95 0.15
CA ALA A 277 26.19 -16.23 0.28
C ALA A 277 25.35 -17.27 1.02
N ILE A 278 25.73 -18.53 0.83
CA ILE A 278 25.30 -19.66 1.64
C ILE A 278 26.52 -20.32 2.26
N LEU A 279 26.40 -20.74 3.50
CA LEU A 279 27.42 -21.62 4.08
C LEU A 279 27.28 -23.00 3.45
N ASN A 280 28.34 -23.44 2.80
CA ASN A 280 28.39 -24.77 2.21
C ASN A 280 29.72 -25.44 2.52
N PRO A 281 29.73 -26.45 3.40
CA PRO A 281 30.93 -27.16 3.76
C PRO A 281 31.39 -28.16 2.68
N THR A 282 30.61 -28.34 1.62
CA THR A 282 30.88 -29.28 0.52
C THR A 282 30.93 -28.59 -0.84
N PRO A 283 31.65 -29.14 -1.84
CA PRO A 283 31.68 -28.60 -3.20
C PRO A 283 30.30 -28.59 -3.90
N ALA A 284 29.31 -29.30 -3.36
CA ALA A 284 27.99 -29.46 -3.97
C ALA A 284 27.12 -28.18 -3.96
N ARG A 285 27.54 -27.12 -3.26
CA ARG A 285 26.82 -25.84 -3.15
C ARG A 285 25.33 -26.01 -2.77
N THR A 286 25.05 -26.96 -1.86
CA THR A 286 23.71 -27.28 -1.41
C THR A 286 23.38 -26.42 -0.18
N PHE A 287 22.22 -25.80 -0.16
CA PHE A 287 21.74 -25.07 1.02
C PHE A 287 21.52 -26.02 2.21
N ILE A 288 22.11 -25.71 3.35
CA ILE A 288 22.03 -26.50 4.58
C ILE A 288 21.34 -25.74 5.75
N GLY A 289 20.52 -24.74 5.44
CA GLY A 289 19.83 -23.94 6.45
C GLY A 289 20.64 -22.72 6.93
N ILE A 290 21.68 -22.32 6.23
CA ILE A 290 22.51 -21.15 6.61
C ILE A 290 22.76 -20.30 5.35
N GLY A 291 22.02 -19.19 5.27
CA GLY A 291 22.18 -18.14 4.29
C GLY A 291 22.68 -16.86 4.95
N PHE A 292 23.31 -16.00 4.16
CA PHE A 292 23.81 -14.69 4.57
C PHE A 292 23.29 -13.60 3.64
N ALA A 293 22.94 -12.45 4.24
CA ALA A 293 22.59 -11.24 3.52
C ALA A 293 23.38 -10.06 4.04
N VAL A 294 23.79 -9.18 3.14
CA VAL A 294 24.39 -7.88 3.48
C VAL A 294 23.27 -6.94 3.93
N PRO A 295 23.37 -6.29 5.11
CA PRO A 295 22.37 -5.33 5.55
C PRO A 295 22.12 -4.22 4.52
N ILE A 296 20.90 -3.75 4.43
CA ILE A 296 20.49 -2.78 3.42
C ILE A 296 21.19 -1.42 3.61
N GLU A 297 21.63 -1.07 4.81
CA GLU A 297 22.41 0.13 5.09
C GLU A 297 23.74 0.15 4.36
N ASN A 298 24.42 -1.01 4.27
CA ASN A 298 25.66 -1.12 3.50
C ASN A 298 25.38 -0.91 2.01
N ALA A 299 24.26 -1.48 1.51
CA ALA A 299 23.84 -1.32 0.13
C ALA A 299 23.41 0.12 -0.22
N ALA A 300 22.71 0.82 0.69
CA ALA A 300 22.34 2.22 0.52
C ALA A 300 23.58 3.11 0.37
N SER A 301 24.63 2.84 1.14
CA SER A 301 25.92 3.55 1.04
C SER A 301 26.58 3.37 -0.32
N ALA A 302 26.40 2.21 -0.98
CA ALA A 302 26.96 1.94 -2.31
C ALA A 302 26.39 2.85 -3.41
N VAL A 303 25.15 3.31 -3.25
CA VAL A 303 24.45 4.20 -4.20
C VAL A 303 24.46 5.66 -3.78
N GLY A 304 25.19 6.02 -2.71
CA GLY A 304 25.23 7.38 -2.19
C GLY A 304 23.90 7.84 -1.56
N LEU A 305 23.02 6.93 -1.21
CA LEU A 305 21.82 7.20 -0.41
C LEU A 305 22.23 7.29 1.06
N HIS A 306 21.68 8.27 1.78
CA HIS A 306 21.87 8.34 3.23
C HIS A 306 21.27 7.06 3.85
N PRO A 307 22.01 6.39 4.77
CA PRO A 307 21.41 5.32 5.58
C PRO A 307 20.24 5.93 6.36
N PHE A 308 19.18 5.16 6.50
CA PHE A 308 17.88 5.52 7.08
C PHE A 308 17.99 6.15 8.48
#